data_c214d72d167052e07dd75c91ec94a167
#
_entry.id   c214d72d167052e07dd75c91ec94a167
#
_cell.length_a   1.000
_cell.length_b   1.000
_cell.length_c   1.000
_cell.angle_alpha   90.00
_cell.angle_beta   90.00
_cell.angle_gamma   90.00
#
_symmetry.space_group_name_H-M   'P 1'
#
loop_
_entity.id
_entity.type
_entity.pdbx_description
1 polymer ?
#
loop_
_entity_poly.entity_id
_entity_poly.type
_entity_poly.pdbx_seq_one_letter_code
_entity_poly.pdbx_strand_id
1 'polypeptide(L)'
;LTHEDFLEIEVMARRVGSHLHSIDDKAIYTPNRDISAYTIHEASLVKMPLKYRTPEEMTPDMNIVKMMMIDEPEILDAAIARLPQTFRDKYTTVKSAPYYFEVLNKEASKGAAVANLAQHLGIDQDEIMAIGDNENDLSMIEYAGLGVAMGNAVSLVKEAANVITSSNDEHGVA
;
A
#
# COMPACT_ATOMS: atom_id res chain seq x y z
N LEU A 1 10.60 -1.12 4.88
CA LEU A 1 10.40 -1.13 6.35
C LEU A 1 11.62 -1.76 7.01
N THR A 2 12.09 -1.18 8.12
CA THR A 2 13.15 -1.75 8.94
C THR A 2 12.63 -2.94 9.76
N HIS A 3 13.54 -3.71 10.34
CA HIS A 3 13.15 -4.79 11.25
C HIS A 3 12.43 -4.26 12.52
N GLU A 4 12.82 -3.09 13.01
CA GLU A 4 12.13 -2.42 14.13
C GLU A 4 10.70 -2.04 13.76
N ASP A 5 10.50 -1.54 12.53
CA ASP A 5 9.16 -1.25 12.01
C ASP A 5 8.31 -2.52 11.93
N PHE A 6 8.89 -3.63 11.45
CA PHE A 6 8.20 -4.91 11.41
C PHE A 6 7.70 -5.33 12.80
N LEU A 7 8.58 -5.29 13.82
CA LEU A 7 8.21 -5.67 15.17
C LEU A 7 7.12 -4.75 15.76
N GLU A 8 7.22 -3.45 15.53
CA GLU A 8 6.23 -2.49 15.99
C GLU A 8 4.86 -2.71 15.34
N ILE A 9 4.84 -2.91 14.02
CA ILE A 9 3.60 -3.14 13.27
C ILE A 9 2.97 -4.49 13.69
N GLU A 10 3.78 -5.52 13.90
CA GLU A 10 3.32 -6.83 14.37
C GLU A 10 2.64 -6.73 15.75
N VAL A 11 3.32 -6.08 16.69
CA VAL A 11 2.77 -5.84 18.03
C VAL A 11 1.48 -5.02 17.94
N MET A 12 1.45 -4.01 17.07
CA MET A 12 0.27 -3.18 16.89
C MET A 12 -0.90 -3.97 16.29
N ALA A 13 -0.68 -4.76 15.25
CA ALA A 13 -1.72 -5.60 14.63
C ALA A 13 -2.32 -6.57 15.66
N ARG A 14 -1.48 -7.22 16.45
CA ARG A 14 -1.90 -8.11 17.55
C ARG A 14 -2.72 -7.35 18.60
N ARG A 15 -2.30 -6.15 18.98
CA ARG A 15 -2.97 -5.30 19.97
C ARG A 15 -4.36 -4.86 19.51
N VAL A 16 -4.52 -4.52 18.25
CA VAL A 16 -5.82 -4.11 17.69
C VAL A 16 -6.67 -5.31 17.24
N GLY A 17 -6.12 -6.54 17.29
CA GLY A 17 -6.86 -7.77 17.01
C GLY A 17 -7.04 -8.01 15.51
N SER A 18 -6.06 -7.67 14.68
CA SER A 18 -6.08 -7.94 13.24
C SER A 18 -5.08 -9.02 12.86
N HIS A 19 -5.41 -9.82 11.86
CA HIS A 19 -4.45 -10.64 11.16
C HIS A 19 -3.42 -9.77 10.45
N LEU A 20 -2.23 -10.32 10.24
CA LEU A 20 -1.12 -9.61 9.61
C LEU A 20 -0.37 -10.52 8.65
N HIS A 21 0.09 -9.95 7.55
CA HIS A 21 1.20 -10.51 6.81
C HIS A 21 2.19 -9.44 6.36
N SER A 22 3.43 -9.84 6.13
CA SER A 22 4.49 -9.03 5.54
C SER A 22 4.91 -9.60 4.19
N ILE A 23 5.35 -8.73 3.31
CA ILE A 23 5.74 -9.09 1.94
C ILE A 23 7.16 -8.60 1.69
N ASP A 24 8.02 -9.50 1.21
CA ASP A 24 9.32 -9.18 0.62
C ASP A 24 9.33 -9.50 -0.89
N ASP A 25 10.50 -9.51 -1.51
CA ASP A 25 10.68 -9.85 -2.91
C ASP A 25 10.50 -11.35 -3.25
N LYS A 26 10.35 -12.21 -2.24
CA LYS A 26 10.36 -13.67 -2.39
C LYS A 26 9.09 -14.36 -1.93
N ALA A 27 8.42 -13.82 -0.91
CA ALA A 27 7.30 -14.50 -0.28
C ALA A 27 6.41 -13.54 0.53
N ILE A 28 5.24 -14.05 0.89
CA ILE A 28 4.37 -13.49 1.92
C ILE A 28 4.61 -14.29 3.21
N TYR A 29 4.78 -13.60 4.32
CA TYR A 29 5.02 -14.18 5.65
C TYR A 29 3.92 -13.77 6.60
N THR A 30 3.32 -14.71 7.29
CA THR A 30 2.32 -14.43 8.33
C THR A 30 2.70 -15.05 9.66
N PRO A 31 2.56 -14.31 10.78
CA PRO A 31 2.74 -14.84 12.12
C PRO A 31 1.47 -15.51 12.67
N ASN A 32 0.37 -15.43 11.94
CA ASN A 32 -0.91 -15.97 12.37
C ASN A 32 -1.01 -17.46 12.04
N ARG A 33 -1.27 -18.30 13.04
CA ARG A 33 -1.50 -19.74 12.84
C ARG A 33 -2.84 -20.00 12.16
N ASP A 34 -3.86 -19.26 12.57
CA ASP A 34 -5.14 -19.20 11.86
C ASP A 34 -4.98 -18.19 10.73
N ILE A 35 -4.71 -18.70 9.52
CA ILE A 35 -4.43 -17.86 8.37
C ILE A 35 -5.74 -17.34 7.81
N SER A 36 -5.87 -16.01 7.71
CA SER A 36 -7.02 -15.36 7.08
C SER A 36 -7.21 -15.83 5.63
N ALA A 37 -8.46 -16.05 5.22
CA ALA A 37 -8.79 -16.35 3.84
C ALA A 37 -8.32 -15.25 2.87
N TYR A 38 -8.29 -14.01 3.31
CA TYR A 38 -7.78 -12.88 2.52
C TYR A 38 -6.25 -12.89 2.38
N THR A 39 -5.50 -13.43 3.37
CA THR A 39 -4.06 -13.69 3.21
C THR A 39 -3.80 -14.74 2.13
N ILE A 40 -4.60 -15.79 2.09
CA ILE A 40 -4.53 -16.83 1.05
C ILE A 40 -4.91 -16.24 -0.32
N HIS A 41 -5.94 -15.40 -0.34
CA HIS A 41 -6.38 -14.71 -1.56
C HIS A 41 -5.28 -13.82 -2.13
N GLU A 42 -4.64 -13.00 -1.30
CA GLU A 42 -3.51 -12.14 -1.72
C GLU A 42 -2.35 -12.98 -2.27
N ALA A 43 -1.94 -14.03 -1.56
CA ALA A 43 -0.85 -14.90 -2.01
C ALA A 43 -1.15 -15.54 -3.37
N SER A 44 -2.41 -15.94 -3.61
CA SER A 44 -2.87 -16.49 -4.87
C SER A 44 -2.90 -15.44 -5.99
N LEU A 45 -3.36 -14.22 -5.68
CA LEU A 45 -3.47 -13.10 -6.63
C LEU A 45 -2.10 -12.67 -7.15
N VAL A 46 -1.15 -12.48 -6.23
CA VAL A 46 0.22 -12.05 -6.58
C VAL A 46 1.14 -13.23 -6.95
N LYS A 47 0.63 -14.47 -6.85
CA LYS A 47 1.37 -15.71 -7.17
C LYS A 47 2.68 -15.86 -6.37
N MET A 48 2.66 -15.44 -5.12
CA MET A 48 3.80 -15.55 -4.22
C MET A 48 3.63 -16.70 -3.23
N PRO A 49 4.74 -17.35 -2.83
CA PRO A 49 4.71 -18.34 -1.75
C PRO A 49 4.22 -17.73 -0.45
N LEU A 50 3.28 -18.39 0.24
CA LEU A 50 2.86 -18.04 1.59
C LEU A 50 3.59 -18.90 2.61
N LYS A 51 4.21 -18.26 3.60
CA LYS A 51 5.01 -18.92 4.64
C LYS A 51 4.55 -18.47 6.02
N TYR A 52 4.35 -19.43 6.91
CA TYR A 52 4.24 -19.13 8.33
C TYR A 52 5.63 -18.82 8.91
N ARG A 53 5.76 -17.71 9.64
CA ARG A 53 6.96 -17.33 10.40
C ARG A 53 6.55 -16.65 11.68
N THR A 54 7.19 -17.06 12.79
CA THR A 54 7.07 -16.29 14.04
C THR A 54 7.86 -14.97 13.92
N PRO A 55 7.58 -13.97 14.75
CA PRO A 55 8.36 -12.72 14.73
C PRO A 55 9.86 -12.94 14.92
N GLU A 56 10.25 -13.95 15.71
CA GLU A 56 11.66 -14.29 15.98
C GLU A 56 12.37 -14.91 14.75
N GLU A 57 11.60 -15.49 13.82
CA GLU A 57 12.12 -16.06 12.58
C GLU A 57 12.26 -15.01 11.45
N MET A 58 11.75 -13.80 11.69
CA MET A 58 11.88 -12.66 10.77
C MET A 58 13.16 -11.92 11.11
N THR A 59 14.17 -12.07 10.27
CA THR A 59 15.53 -11.55 10.56
C THR A 59 15.74 -10.15 9.98
N PRO A 60 16.70 -9.35 10.53
CA PRO A 60 16.94 -7.98 10.09
C PRO A 60 17.41 -7.82 8.63
N ASP A 61 17.90 -8.89 8.02
CA ASP A 61 18.33 -8.92 6.61
C ASP A 61 17.17 -9.13 5.61
N MET A 62 15.95 -9.37 6.10
CA MET A 62 14.78 -9.48 5.25
C MET A 62 14.34 -8.08 4.77
N ASN A 63 14.20 -7.94 3.46
CA ASN A 63 13.75 -6.68 2.84
C ASN A 63 12.22 -6.60 2.78
N ILE A 64 11.59 -6.23 3.89
CA ILE A 64 10.13 -6.10 3.96
C ILE A 64 9.69 -4.84 3.21
N VAL A 65 8.99 -5.04 2.10
CA VAL A 65 8.48 -3.96 1.25
C VAL A 65 7.23 -3.32 1.85
N LYS A 66 6.27 -4.14 2.27
CA LYS A 66 5.04 -3.70 2.94
C LYS A 66 4.54 -4.74 3.93
N MET A 67 3.72 -4.28 4.86
CA MET A 67 2.92 -5.13 5.74
C MET A 67 1.45 -4.84 5.53
N MET A 68 0.60 -5.82 5.77
CA MET A 68 -0.85 -5.67 5.58
C MET A 68 -1.59 -6.24 6.77
N MET A 69 -2.42 -5.41 7.40
CA MET A 69 -3.47 -5.86 8.31
C MET A 69 -4.65 -6.34 7.46
N ILE A 70 -5.20 -7.49 7.80
CA ILE A 70 -6.16 -8.19 6.94
C ILE A 70 -7.21 -8.89 7.77
N ASP A 71 -8.46 -8.59 7.50
CA ASP A 71 -9.59 -9.28 8.13
C ASP A 71 -10.88 -9.07 7.33
N GLU A 72 -11.96 -9.66 7.82
CA GLU A 72 -13.31 -9.29 7.41
C GLU A 72 -13.48 -7.77 7.55
N PRO A 73 -14.17 -7.09 6.61
CA PRO A 73 -14.22 -5.62 6.57
C PRO A 73 -14.60 -4.96 7.91
N GLU A 74 -15.58 -5.51 8.61
CA GLU A 74 -16.06 -4.95 9.91
C GLU A 74 -15.00 -5.11 11.01
N ILE A 75 -14.27 -6.22 11.04
CA ILE A 75 -13.19 -6.48 12.01
C ILE A 75 -12.02 -5.56 11.71
N LEU A 76 -11.65 -5.44 10.44
CA LEU A 76 -10.55 -4.59 10.00
C LEU A 76 -10.84 -3.11 10.29
N ASP A 77 -12.05 -2.62 10.01
CA ASP A 77 -12.44 -1.24 10.30
C ASP A 77 -12.39 -0.94 11.80
N ALA A 78 -12.86 -1.87 12.64
CA ALA A 78 -12.74 -1.75 14.09
C ALA A 78 -11.27 -1.78 14.57
N ALA A 79 -10.41 -2.55 13.94
CA ALA A 79 -8.98 -2.57 14.22
C ALA A 79 -8.30 -1.24 13.81
N ILE A 80 -8.58 -0.77 12.60
CA ILE A 80 -8.07 0.52 12.08
C ILE A 80 -8.49 1.69 12.99
N ALA A 81 -9.73 1.70 13.48
CA ALA A 81 -10.21 2.75 14.38
C ALA A 81 -9.46 2.81 15.72
N ARG A 82 -8.83 1.71 16.15
CA ARG A 82 -8.02 1.65 17.38
C ARG A 82 -6.55 2.03 17.19
N LEU A 83 -6.10 2.22 15.94
CA LEU A 83 -4.73 2.63 15.67
C LEU A 83 -4.50 4.06 16.19
N PRO A 84 -3.45 4.28 17.00
CA PRO A 84 -3.13 5.60 17.50
C PRO A 84 -2.65 6.53 16.39
N GLN A 85 -2.85 7.84 16.57
CA GLN A 85 -2.40 8.83 15.60
C GLN A 85 -0.89 8.74 15.35
N THR A 86 -0.09 8.48 16.38
CA THR A 86 1.36 8.32 16.26
C THR A 86 1.78 7.21 15.29
N PHE A 87 0.98 6.13 15.17
CA PHE A 87 1.21 5.09 14.18
C PHE A 87 0.97 5.60 12.75
N ARG A 88 -0.12 6.34 12.54
CA ARG A 88 -0.45 6.96 11.25
C ARG A 88 0.55 8.05 10.85
N ASP A 89 1.11 8.75 11.82
CA ASP A 89 2.13 9.77 11.57
C ASP A 89 3.48 9.14 11.18
N LYS A 90 3.76 7.94 11.69
CA LYS A 90 5.03 7.23 11.44
C LYS A 90 5.03 6.48 10.11
N TYR A 91 3.89 5.95 9.66
CA TYR A 91 3.79 5.12 8.47
C TYR A 91 2.87 5.73 7.41
N THR A 92 3.12 5.41 6.15
CA THR A 92 2.13 5.58 5.09
C THR A 92 1.14 4.42 5.19
N THR A 93 -0.14 4.74 5.33
CA THR A 93 -1.20 3.73 5.46
C THR A 93 -2.26 3.92 4.39
N VAL A 94 -2.68 2.83 3.75
CA VAL A 94 -3.66 2.84 2.66
C VAL A 94 -4.66 1.70 2.86
N LYS A 95 -5.96 2.00 2.81
CA LYS A 95 -7.00 0.97 2.71
C LYS A 95 -7.23 0.68 1.22
N SER A 96 -6.51 -0.31 0.68
CA SER A 96 -6.54 -0.66 -0.76
C SER A 96 -7.74 -1.52 -1.15
N ALA A 97 -8.38 -2.18 -0.19
CA ALA A 97 -9.63 -2.92 -0.35
C ALA A 97 -10.41 -2.92 0.97
N PRO A 98 -11.71 -3.28 0.97
CA PRO A 98 -12.48 -3.34 2.22
C PRO A 98 -11.84 -4.20 3.31
N TYR A 99 -11.07 -5.21 2.93
CA TYR A 99 -10.42 -6.21 3.78
C TYR A 99 -8.89 -6.10 3.81
N TYR A 100 -8.29 -5.06 3.20
CA TYR A 100 -6.83 -4.80 3.15
C TYR A 100 -6.48 -3.42 3.68
N PHE A 101 -5.61 -3.36 4.67
CA PHE A 101 -5.00 -2.14 5.17
C PHE A 101 -3.48 -2.26 5.14
N GLU A 102 -2.89 -1.57 4.18
CA GLU A 102 -1.46 -1.58 3.92
C GLU A 102 -0.71 -0.61 4.83
N VAL A 103 0.44 -1.04 5.30
CA VAL A 103 1.39 -0.24 6.09
C VAL A 103 2.73 -0.25 5.37
N LEU A 104 3.18 0.93 4.97
CA LEU A 104 4.41 1.14 4.21
C LEU A 104 5.33 2.11 4.95
N ASN A 105 6.59 2.18 4.50
CA ASN A 105 7.49 3.25 4.94
C ASN A 105 6.85 4.61 4.69
N LYS A 106 7.10 5.57 5.58
CA LYS A 106 6.51 6.93 5.50
C LYS A 106 6.77 7.62 4.17
N GLU A 107 7.94 7.38 3.60
CA GLU A 107 8.36 7.98 2.33
C GLU A 107 7.87 7.18 1.10
N ALA A 108 7.28 6.00 1.31
CA ALA A 108 6.77 5.18 0.23
C ALA A 108 5.42 5.72 -0.25
N SER A 109 5.43 6.37 -1.39
CA SER A 109 4.24 6.77 -2.13
C SER A 109 4.48 6.57 -3.63
N LYS A 110 3.41 6.52 -4.43
CA LYS A 110 3.55 6.43 -5.88
C LYS A 110 4.27 7.65 -6.43
N GLY A 111 4.02 8.85 -5.89
CA GLY A 111 4.74 10.07 -6.28
C GLY A 111 6.22 10.02 -5.98
N ALA A 112 6.62 9.56 -4.79
CA ALA A 112 8.03 9.37 -4.45
C ALA A 112 8.71 8.32 -5.36
N ALA A 113 8.00 7.23 -5.70
CA ALA A 113 8.52 6.23 -6.63
C ALA A 113 8.72 6.79 -8.04
N VAL A 114 7.76 7.59 -8.55
CA VAL A 114 7.87 8.27 -9.84
C VAL A 114 9.03 9.26 -9.82
N ALA A 115 9.16 10.07 -8.76
CA ALA A 115 10.24 11.05 -8.61
C ALA A 115 11.63 10.38 -8.62
N ASN A 116 11.79 9.30 -7.85
CA ASN A 116 13.04 8.55 -7.79
C ASN A 116 13.39 7.89 -9.15
N LEU A 117 12.38 7.34 -9.83
CA LEU A 117 12.57 6.74 -11.15
C LEU A 117 12.96 7.79 -12.18
N ALA A 118 12.28 8.94 -12.21
CA ALA A 118 12.58 10.06 -13.10
C ALA A 118 14.02 10.56 -12.89
N GLN A 119 14.41 10.77 -11.64
CA GLN A 119 15.78 11.16 -11.31
C GLN A 119 16.80 10.15 -11.79
N HIS A 120 16.53 8.85 -11.60
CA HIS A 120 17.43 7.78 -12.05
C HIS A 120 17.59 7.74 -13.58
N LEU A 121 16.51 8.05 -14.32
CA LEU A 121 16.49 8.06 -15.78
C LEU A 121 16.90 9.40 -16.39
N GLY A 122 17.07 10.46 -15.58
CA GLY A 122 17.39 11.80 -16.06
C GLY A 122 16.22 12.47 -16.81
N ILE A 123 14.98 12.17 -16.40
CA ILE A 123 13.75 12.73 -16.97
C ILE A 123 13.29 13.89 -16.07
N ASP A 124 13.01 15.05 -16.67
CA ASP A 124 12.50 16.19 -15.95
C ASP A 124 11.01 16.01 -15.57
N GLN A 125 10.60 16.60 -14.46
CA GLN A 125 9.23 16.51 -13.94
C GLN A 125 8.18 16.89 -15.01
N ASP A 126 8.46 17.92 -15.80
CA ASP A 126 7.57 18.45 -16.85
C ASP A 126 7.40 17.46 -18.03
N GLU A 127 8.26 16.46 -18.15
CA GLU A 127 8.17 15.42 -19.16
C GLU A 127 7.37 14.19 -18.71
N ILE A 128 6.84 14.20 -17.47
CA ILE A 128 6.13 13.08 -16.86
C ILE A 128 4.63 13.28 -16.99
N MET A 129 3.95 12.26 -17.51
CA MET A 129 2.50 12.12 -17.40
C MET A 129 2.19 11.01 -16.38
N ALA A 130 1.30 11.29 -15.42
CA ALA A 130 0.79 10.28 -14.49
C ALA A 130 -0.73 10.18 -14.64
N ILE A 131 -1.23 8.94 -14.68
CA ILE A 131 -2.67 8.66 -14.81
C ILE A 131 -3.09 7.81 -13.61
N GLY A 132 -4.18 8.19 -12.93
CA GLY A 132 -4.64 7.48 -11.74
C GLY A 132 -6.11 7.70 -11.43
N ASP A 133 -6.64 6.94 -10.46
CA ASP A 133 -8.06 6.98 -10.13
C ASP A 133 -8.36 6.97 -8.62
N ASN A 134 -7.39 6.63 -7.77
CA ASN A 134 -7.65 6.47 -6.34
C ASN A 134 -6.68 7.30 -5.48
N GLU A 135 -6.96 7.41 -4.18
CA GLU A 135 -6.19 8.23 -3.22
C GLU A 135 -4.69 7.92 -3.21
N ASN A 136 -4.31 6.64 -3.41
CA ASN A 136 -2.91 6.24 -3.49
C ASN A 136 -2.18 6.75 -4.74
N ASP A 137 -2.92 7.24 -5.75
CA ASP A 137 -2.37 7.84 -6.97
C ASP A 137 -2.16 9.34 -6.83
N LEU A 138 -2.81 9.98 -5.84
CA LEU A 138 -2.80 11.42 -5.67
C LEU A 138 -1.38 12.01 -5.72
N SER A 139 -0.45 11.42 -4.99
CA SER A 139 0.94 11.92 -4.93
C SER A 139 1.68 11.87 -6.27
N MET A 140 1.38 10.92 -7.15
CA MET A 140 1.99 10.90 -8.48
C MET A 140 1.29 11.85 -9.46
N ILE A 141 -0.03 12.06 -9.30
CA ILE A 141 -0.80 13.04 -10.05
C ILE A 141 -0.31 14.46 -9.74
N GLU A 142 -0.08 14.78 -8.47
CA GLU A 142 0.44 16.07 -8.02
C GLU A 142 1.90 16.29 -8.44
N TYR A 143 2.71 15.23 -8.47
CA TYR A 143 4.12 15.31 -8.83
C TYR A 143 4.33 15.50 -10.33
N ALA A 144 3.57 14.82 -11.19
CA ALA A 144 3.80 14.84 -12.64
C ALA A 144 3.57 16.22 -13.26
N GLY A 145 4.31 16.55 -14.33
CA GLY A 145 4.06 17.74 -15.14
C GLY A 145 2.66 17.73 -15.78
N LEU A 146 2.14 16.53 -16.06
CA LEU A 146 0.76 16.32 -16.48
C LEU A 146 0.09 15.21 -15.65
N GLY A 147 -0.67 15.60 -14.63
CA GLY A 147 -1.51 14.70 -13.85
C GLY A 147 -2.88 14.50 -14.52
N VAL A 148 -3.26 13.25 -14.77
CA VAL A 148 -4.51 12.86 -15.43
C VAL A 148 -5.36 12.01 -14.49
N ALA A 149 -6.57 12.44 -14.18
CA ALA A 149 -7.55 11.65 -13.46
C ALA A 149 -8.40 10.83 -14.42
N MET A 150 -8.62 9.55 -14.09
CA MET A 150 -9.59 8.72 -14.81
C MET A 150 -11.02 9.24 -14.59
N GLY A 151 -11.93 9.02 -15.53
CA GLY A 151 -13.34 9.39 -15.41
C GLY A 151 -14.05 8.77 -14.20
N ASN A 152 -13.63 7.57 -13.80
CA ASN A 152 -14.09 6.87 -12.60
C ASN A 152 -13.29 7.24 -11.32
N ALA A 153 -12.35 8.20 -11.39
CA ALA A 153 -11.53 8.57 -10.25
C ALA A 153 -12.36 9.18 -9.10
N VAL A 154 -11.84 9.02 -7.88
CA VAL A 154 -12.40 9.68 -6.68
C VAL A 154 -12.27 11.21 -6.80
N SER A 155 -13.16 11.95 -6.13
CA SER A 155 -13.21 13.42 -6.23
C SER A 155 -11.87 14.09 -5.95
N LEU A 156 -11.16 13.63 -4.91
CA LEU A 156 -9.87 14.17 -4.50
C LEU A 156 -8.82 14.12 -5.63
N VAL A 157 -8.78 13.03 -6.40
CA VAL A 157 -7.85 12.87 -7.53
C VAL A 157 -8.27 13.74 -8.70
N LYS A 158 -9.59 13.86 -8.97
CA LYS A 158 -10.11 14.75 -10.01
C LYS A 158 -9.82 16.23 -9.74
N GLU A 159 -9.87 16.64 -8.48
CA GLU A 159 -9.57 18.02 -8.06
C GLU A 159 -8.09 18.38 -8.18
N ALA A 160 -7.19 17.40 -7.97
CA ALA A 160 -5.75 17.60 -8.08
C ALA A 160 -5.20 17.49 -9.51
N ALA A 161 -5.90 16.82 -10.40
CA ALA A 161 -5.42 16.55 -11.76
C ALA A 161 -5.51 17.76 -12.67
N ASN A 162 -4.59 17.87 -13.63
CA ASN A 162 -4.64 18.88 -14.70
C ASN A 162 -5.75 18.58 -15.71
N VAL A 163 -6.03 17.29 -15.96
CA VAL A 163 -7.01 16.82 -16.96
C VAL A 163 -7.78 15.62 -16.42
N ILE A 164 -9.04 15.50 -16.82
CA ILE A 164 -9.85 14.31 -16.57
C ILE A 164 -10.08 13.62 -17.93
N THR A 165 -9.73 12.34 -18.01
CA THR A 165 -10.01 11.50 -19.19
C THR A 165 -11.29 10.67 -19.01
N SER A 166 -11.59 9.79 -19.98
CA SER A 166 -12.70 8.85 -19.88
C SER A 166 -12.51 7.82 -18.75
N SER A 167 -13.55 7.03 -18.45
CA SER A 167 -13.48 5.97 -17.45
C SER A 167 -12.65 4.77 -17.95
N ASN A 168 -12.34 3.86 -17.03
CA ASN A 168 -11.69 2.60 -17.35
C ASN A 168 -12.53 1.72 -18.31
N ASP A 169 -13.85 1.88 -18.30
CA ASP A 169 -14.78 1.16 -19.20
C ASP A 169 -14.90 1.82 -20.59
N GLU A 170 -14.36 3.02 -20.74
CA GLU A 170 -14.43 3.84 -21.95
C GLU A 170 -13.05 4.14 -22.56
N HIS A 171 -12.09 3.27 -22.31
CA HIS A 171 -10.72 3.40 -22.83
C HIS A 171 -9.97 4.67 -22.38
N GLY A 172 -10.18 5.13 -21.16
CA GLY A 172 -9.62 6.40 -20.65
C GLY A 172 -8.08 6.49 -20.61
N VAL A 173 -7.37 5.39 -20.76
CA VAL A 173 -5.88 5.36 -20.85
C VAL A 173 -5.39 5.34 -22.31
N ALA A 174 -6.24 5.06 -23.26
CA ALA A 174 -5.90 4.92 -24.70
C ALA A 174 -5.88 6.25 -25.45
#